data_ab5af781973da04adc44e8dfd650a60f
#
_entry.id   ab5af781973da04adc44e8dfd650a60f
#
_cell.length_a   1.000
_cell.length_b   1.000
_cell.length_c   1.000
_cell.angle_alpha   90.00
_cell.angle_beta   90.00
_cell.angle_gamma   90.00
#
_symmetry.space_group_name_H-M   'P 1'
#
loop_
_entity.id
_entity.type
_entity.pdbx_description
1 polymer ?
#
loop_
_entity_poly.entity_id
_entity_poly.type
_entity_poly.pdbx_seq_one_letter_code
_entity_poly.pdbx_strand_id
1 'polypeptide(L)'
;LPDSFTFDIEFDAPVSEVWRVVSDTDAIDGAAGMPPITYRDEPQPDGTSRRFASYRMHGFLFAYEELPFTWVHEQRYEVRRIYSNGAFKTFRHSCEIIPRDPANPDAGCTVRTTFEWEKSRGFLGLFAASGTRNNGVTTYTRIFTEAAARLKARPEHEKRHSVILSRPIEVPAIEENKPQLDADRLSEFTRRTRVLYDSPLADRLAEAVKSLPAEELRRMQPYAFARRWKADRQHTLNQFLAATRAGLLKMRWDVICPHCRGDKMNLASLDQVKDKAFCPSCNIDFDVDLDRSLEAVFTPHPQVREVPAAHYCLGGPGTTPHIVYQQLLEPGEEHKAEFRLASGRYRVRVTGDPTYRWIEISEQERSPNAEQLFEIRDNAFDGEDHTLGESDPIRLQIRNASSRRAVAVIESVEWARDALSAGELVADQRFRDLFSSEVLAPGISLAVEDSTILFTDVVGSTAMYNTLGDAKAFSLVRTHFDVLHEIVEKHRGAIVKTIGDAIMAVFTRPENALRAADELHKRTDAYVREQGHKEGVQLKIGLHAGPCIAVTLNEKLDYFGTTVNLAARVQGLSEGGDILTSQSMADRTSNCEALRETGWQSQLEHAYAKGFKDPAPVLRWTRP
;
A
#
# COMPACT_ATOMS: atom_id res chain seq x y z
N LEU A 1 24.92 -33.21 -19.72
CA LEU A 1 24.64 -31.79 -19.79
C LEU A 1 23.13 -31.60 -19.69
N PRO A 2 22.64 -30.57 -18.99
CA PRO A 2 21.21 -30.24 -18.97
C PRO A 2 20.76 -29.87 -20.39
N ASP A 3 19.51 -30.20 -20.72
CA ASP A 3 18.89 -29.68 -21.94
C ASP A 3 18.62 -28.19 -21.74
N SER A 4 18.86 -27.38 -22.76
CA SER A 4 18.62 -25.94 -22.70
C SER A 4 17.98 -25.43 -23.96
N PHE A 5 17.29 -24.29 -23.82
CA PHE A 5 16.74 -23.55 -24.93
C PHE A 5 16.80 -22.03 -24.62
N THR A 6 17.25 -21.25 -25.59
CA THR A 6 17.33 -19.79 -25.51
C THR A 6 16.68 -19.16 -26.73
N PHE A 7 15.94 -18.08 -26.53
CA PHE A 7 15.43 -17.24 -27.61
C PHE A 7 15.55 -15.76 -27.26
N ASP A 8 15.68 -14.94 -28.27
CA ASP A 8 15.82 -13.49 -28.19
C ASP A 8 14.62 -12.82 -28.87
N ILE A 9 14.04 -11.80 -28.23
CA ILE A 9 12.96 -10.97 -28.78
C ILE A 9 13.36 -9.50 -28.70
N GLU A 10 13.25 -8.80 -29.83
CA GLU A 10 13.50 -7.36 -29.91
C GLU A 10 12.30 -6.55 -29.48
N PHE A 11 12.53 -5.56 -28.61
CA PHE A 11 11.55 -4.58 -28.17
C PHE A 11 11.96 -3.16 -28.58
N ASP A 12 11.10 -2.47 -29.32
CA ASP A 12 11.24 -1.05 -29.66
C ASP A 12 10.51 -0.20 -28.60
N ALA A 13 10.90 -0.38 -27.32
CA ALA A 13 10.30 0.30 -26.17
C ALA A 13 11.37 0.49 -25.08
N PRO A 14 11.17 1.47 -24.16
CA PRO A 14 12.06 1.67 -23.02
C PRO A 14 12.22 0.41 -22.16
N VAL A 15 13.45 0.19 -21.64
CA VAL A 15 13.77 -0.94 -20.77
C VAL A 15 12.81 -1.03 -19.59
N SER A 16 12.44 0.10 -18.99
CA SER A 16 11.49 0.16 -17.88
C SER A 16 10.08 -0.33 -18.22
N GLU A 17 9.62 -0.10 -19.45
CA GLU A 17 8.32 -0.62 -19.92
C GLU A 17 8.41 -2.12 -20.23
N VAL A 18 9.51 -2.56 -20.84
CA VAL A 18 9.75 -3.97 -21.12
C VAL A 18 9.87 -4.78 -19.83
N TRP A 19 10.59 -4.25 -18.83
CA TRP A 19 10.72 -4.88 -17.52
C TRP A 19 9.36 -5.21 -16.90
N ARG A 20 8.40 -4.28 -16.96
CA ARG A 20 7.05 -4.50 -16.40
C ARG A 20 6.32 -5.67 -17.04
N VAL A 21 6.58 -5.93 -18.33
CA VAL A 21 5.98 -7.08 -19.03
C VAL A 21 6.68 -8.37 -18.61
N VAL A 22 8.00 -8.40 -18.74
CA VAL A 22 8.74 -9.67 -18.59
C VAL A 22 8.90 -10.09 -17.14
N SER A 23 8.79 -9.16 -16.18
CA SER A 23 8.85 -9.44 -14.76
C SER A 23 7.51 -9.95 -14.18
N ASP A 24 6.39 -9.74 -14.87
CA ASP A 24 5.08 -10.27 -14.47
C ASP A 24 4.94 -11.75 -14.88
N THR A 25 5.66 -12.59 -14.15
CA THR A 25 5.69 -14.03 -14.40
C THR A 25 4.35 -14.71 -14.12
N ASP A 26 3.50 -14.16 -13.25
CA ASP A 26 2.15 -14.68 -12.99
C ASP A 26 1.25 -14.53 -14.22
N ALA A 27 1.22 -13.32 -14.81
CA ALA A 27 0.46 -13.07 -16.04
C ALA A 27 1.01 -13.86 -17.24
N ILE A 28 2.35 -13.95 -17.38
CA ILE A 28 2.99 -14.70 -18.46
C ILE A 28 2.68 -16.19 -18.38
N ASP A 29 2.84 -16.80 -17.20
CA ASP A 29 2.56 -18.23 -17.00
C ASP A 29 1.07 -18.54 -17.19
N GLY A 30 0.18 -17.65 -16.74
CA GLY A 30 -1.25 -17.74 -17.02
C GLY A 30 -1.58 -17.68 -18.51
N ALA A 31 -1.00 -16.71 -19.25
CA ALA A 31 -1.14 -16.60 -20.70
C ALA A 31 -0.50 -17.75 -21.48
N ALA A 32 0.51 -18.40 -20.90
CA ALA A 32 1.11 -19.62 -21.46
C ALA A 32 0.24 -20.87 -21.24
N GLY A 33 -0.89 -20.75 -20.53
CA GLY A 33 -1.77 -21.88 -20.25
C GLY A 33 -1.26 -22.80 -19.17
N MET A 34 -0.39 -22.32 -18.30
CA MET A 34 0.03 -23.07 -17.11
C MET A 34 -1.19 -23.27 -16.20
N PRO A 35 -1.34 -24.44 -15.58
CA PRO A 35 -2.39 -24.61 -14.58
C PRO A 35 -2.08 -23.81 -13.32
N PRO A 36 -3.11 -23.40 -12.55
CA PRO A 36 -2.92 -22.76 -11.26
C PRO A 36 -2.02 -23.56 -10.32
N ILE A 37 -1.14 -22.86 -9.61
CA ILE A 37 -0.14 -23.45 -8.71
C ILE A 37 -0.60 -23.28 -7.27
N THR A 38 -0.50 -24.34 -6.47
CA THR A 38 -0.69 -24.30 -5.02
C THR A 38 0.68 -24.16 -4.36
N TYR A 39 0.86 -23.11 -3.56
CA TYR A 39 2.08 -22.84 -2.83
C TYR A 39 1.94 -23.14 -1.34
N ARG A 40 3.04 -23.56 -0.72
CA ARG A 40 3.17 -23.76 0.72
C ARG A 40 4.58 -23.35 1.15
N ASP A 41 4.66 -22.35 2.02
CA ASP A 41 5.92 -21.94 2.66
C ASP A 41 6.11 -22.73 3.95
N GLU A 42 7.28 -23.31 4.15
CA GLU A 42 7.67 -24.08 5.35
C GLU A 42 8.77 -23.34 6.11
N PRO A 43 8.46 -22.73 7.26
CA PRO A 43 9.45 -22.14 8.14
C PRO A 43 10.50 -23.15 8.59
N GLN A 44 11.77 -22.74 8.62
CA GLN A 44 12.88 -23.56 9.06
C GLN A 44 13.40 -23.09 10.43
N PRO A 45 14.00 -23.99 11.24
CA PRO A 45 14.52 -23.63 12.55
C PRO A 45 15.64 -22.58 12.53
N ASP A 46 16.32 -22.42 11.40
CA ASP A 46 17.41 -21.47 11.18
C ASP A 46 16.91 -20.04 10.83
N GLY A 47 15.60 -19.79 10.92
CA GLY A 47 14.99 -18.51 10.59
C GLY A 47 14.72 -18.29 9.09
N THR A 48 15.09 -19.24 8.22
CA THR A 48 14.75 -19.20 6.79
C THR A 48 13.37 -19.81 6.53
N SER A 49 12.91 -19.75 5.29
CA SER A 49 11.70 -20.44 4.84
C SER A 49 11.95 -21.13 3.50
N ARG A 50 11.38 -22.32 3.33
CA ARG A 50 11.41 -23.05 2.05
C ARG A 50 10.03 -23.00 1.41
N ARG A 51 9.99 -22.71 0.11
CA ARG A 51 8.73 -22.67 -0.66
C ARG A 51 8.55 -23.93 -1.47
N PHE A 52 7.44 -24.62 -1.25
CA PHE A 52 7.01 -25.77 -2.03
C PHE A 52 5.81 -25.39 -2.88
N ALA A 53 5.78 -25.94 -4.09
CA ALA A 53 4.73 -25.68 -5.05
C ALA A 53 4.29 -26.97 -5.73
N SER A 54 3.01 -27.02 -6.12
CA SER A 54 2.48 -28.15 -6.87
C SER A 54 1.37 -27.72 -7.83
N TYR A 55 1.26 -28.43 -8.95
CA TYR A 55 0.19 -28.28 -9.93
C TYR A 55 -0.11 -29.62 -10.63
N ARG A 56 -1.28 -29.72 -11.25
CA ARG A 56 -1.67 -30.86 -12.08
C ARG A 56 -1.74 -30.44 -13.54
N MET A 57 -1.07 -31.23 -14.41
CA MET A 57 -1.12 -31.05 -15.85
C MET A 57 -1.33 -32.40 -16.53
N HIS A 58 -2.32 -32.51 -17.39
CA HIS A 58 -2.72 -33.75 -18.08
C HIS A 58 -2.88 -34.96 -17.14
N GLY A 59 -3.42 -34.73 -15.92
CA GLY A 59 -3.62 -35.76 -14.89
C GLY A 59 -2.41 -36.08 -14.03
N PHE A 60 -1.22 -35.61 -14.37
CA PHE A 60 0.01 -35.84 -13.60
C PHE A 60 0.23 -34.72 -12.58
N LEU A 61 0.70 -35.12 -11.38
CA LEU A 61 1.11 -34.18 -10.35
C LEU A 61 2.57 -33.78 -10.56
N PHE A 62 2.83 -32.48 -10.58
CA PHE A 62 4.16 -31.89 -10.51
C PHE A 62 4.32 -31.22 -9.16
N ALA A 63 5.39 -31.54 -8.46
CA ALA A 63 5.69 -30.95 -7.14
C ALA A 63 7.18 -30.62 -7.07
N TYR A 64 7.49 -29.42 -6.57
CA TYR A 64 8.85 -28.90 -6.52
C TYR A 64 9.06 -27.95 -5.34
N GLU A 65 10.32 -27.81 -4.94
CA GLU A 65 10.81 -26.70 -4.15
C GLU A 65 11.19 -25.55 -5.10
N GLU A 66 10.63 -24.37 -4.88
CA GLU A 66 11.00 -23.15 -5.60
C GLU A 66 12.03 -22.39 -4.76
N LEU A 67 13.25 -22.30 -5.26
CA LEU A 67 14.25 -21.46 -4.62
C LEU A 67 13.86 -19.99 -4.80
N PRO A 68 14.25 -19.11 -3.88
CA PRO A 68 13.99 -17.67 -4.03
C PRO A 68 14.45 -17.16 -5.39
N PHE A 69 13.58 -16.44 -6.07
CA PHE A 69 13.97 -15.72 -7.29
C PHE A 69 15.13 -14.79 -7.00
N THR A 70 16.00 -14.61 -7.98
CA THR A 70 17.05 -13.61 -7.96
C THR A 70 16.82 -12.62 -9.08
N TRP A 71 16.99 -11.32 -8.81
CA TRP A 71 16.87 -10.30 -9.86
C TRP A 71 17.64 -9.03 -9.54
N VAL A 72 17.95 -8.31 -10.60
CA VAL A 72 18.34 -6.92 -10.60
C VAL A 72 17.33 -6.17 -11.45
N HIS A 73 16.70 -5.16 -10.90
CA HIS A 73 15.64 -4.38 -11.55
C HIS A 73 16.07 -3.89 -12.92
N GLU A 74 15.19 -4.03 -13.91
CA GLU A 74 15.41 -3.64 -15.31
C GLU A 74 16.57 -4.34 -16.03
N GLN A 75 17.17 -5.35 -15.42
CA GLN A 75 18.27 -6.07 -16.03
C GLN A 75 17.99 -7.56 -16.22
N ARG A 76 17.67 -8.28 -15.14
CA ARG A 76 17.54 -9.74 -15.21
C ARG A 76 16.76 -10.30 -14.05
N TYR A 77 16.18 -11.48 -14.24
CA TYR A 77 15.73 -12.35 -13.16
C TYR A 77 16.02 -13.81 -13.46
N GLU A 78 16.04 -14.64 -12.40
CA GLU A 78 16.24 -16.07 -12.48
C GLU A 78 15.42 -16.79 -11.39
N VAL A 79 14.89 -17.96 -11.71
CA VAL A 79 14.31 -18.89 -10.75
C VAL A 79 14.82 -20.30 -10.99
N ARG A 80 15.03 -21.05 -9.88
CA ARG A 80 15.38 -22.48 -9.91
C ARG A 80 14.33 -23.27 -9.15
N ARG A 81 13.92 -24.39 -9.75
CA ARG A 81 12.94 -25.32 -9.18
C ARG A 81 13.54 -26.72 -9.08
N ILE A 82 13.43 -27.35 -7.90
CA ILE A 82 13.94 -28.69 -7.63
C ILE A 82 12.73 -29.61 -7.48
N TYR A 83 12.50 -30.46 -8.45
CA TYR A 83 11.31 -31.30 -8.49
C TYR A 83 11.47 -32.54 -7.61
N SER A 84 10.47 -32.80 -6.78
CA SER A 84 10.28 -34.03 -6.03
C SER A 84 9.40 -35.03 -6.79
N ASN A 85 8.54 -34.53 -7.72
CA ASN A 85 7.67 -35.35 -8.55
C ASN A 85 7.43 -34.68 -9.90
N GLY A 86 7.37 -35.45 -10.97
CA GLY A 86 7.11 -34.96 -12.31
C GLY A 86 8.21 -35.36 -13.31
N ALA A 87 8.24 -34.62 -14.41
CA ALA A 87 9.08 -34.91 -15.56
C ALA A 87 10.51 -34.37 -15.47
N PHE A 88 10.74 -33.44 -14.57
CA PHE A 88 12.02 -32.79 -14.36
C PHE A 88 12.65 -33.22 -13.04
N LYS A 89 13.98 -33.15 -12.95
CA LYS A 89 14.75 -33.16 -11.72
C LYS A 89 15.03 -31.76 -11.24
N THR A 90 15.49 -30.91 -12.16
CA THR A 90 15.71 -29.48 -11.95
C THR A 90 15.18 -28.70 -13.15
N PHE A 91 14.76 -27.47 -12.89
CA PHE A 91 14.33 -26.53 -13.93
C PHE A 91 14.81 -25.14 -13.54
N ARG A 92 15.41 -24.44 -14.49
CA ARG A 92 15.88 -23.04 -14.35
C ARG A 92 15.26 -22.20 -15.45
N HIS A 93 14.73 -21.06 -15.09
CA HIS A 93 14.28 -20.04 -16.02
C HIS A 93 15.02 -18.76 -15.71
N SER A 94 15.62 -18.16 -16.72
CA SER A 94 16.25 -16.84 -16.62
C SER A 94 15.81 -15.95 -17.76
N CYS A 95 15.67 -14.67 -17.44
CA CYS A 95 15.33 -13.61 -18.38
C CYS A 95 16.32 -12.46 -18.19
N GLU A 96 16.91 -11.98 -19.27
CA GLU A 96 17.88 -10.90 -19.30
C GLU A 96 17.42 -9.83 -20.30
N ILE A 97 17.47 -8.57 -19.88
CA ILE A 97 17.20 -7.42 -20.75
C ILE A 97 18.53 -6.79 -21.14
N ILE A 98 18.81 -6.78 -22.42
CA ILE A 98 20.04 -6.25 -23.00
C ILE A 98 19.68 -4.95 -23.73
N PRO A 99 19.99 -3.76 -23.17
CA PRO A 99 19.73 -2.49 -23.83
C PRO A 99 20.43 -2.43 -25.20
N ARG A 100 19.74 -1.93 -26.22
CA ARG A 100 20.32 -1.73 -27.57
C ARG A 100 21.45 -0.68 -27.53
N ASP A 101 21.25 0.34 -26.67
CA ASP A 101 22.25 1.34 -26.33
C ASP A 101 22.32 1.50 -24.80
N PRO A 102 23.41 1.08 -24.14
CA PRO A 102 23.54 1.24 -22.68
C PRO A 102 23.49 2.69 -22.19
N ALA A 103 23.83 3.67 -23.06
CA ALA A 103 23.78 5.09 -22.74
C ALA A 103 22.36 5.67 -22.91
N ASN A 104 21.49 4.97 -23.68
CA ASN A 104 20.10 5.39 -23.90
C ASN A 104 19.15 4.18 -23.78
N PRO A 105 18.71 3.83 -22.55
CA PRO A 105 17.84 2.69 -22.31
C PRO A 105 16.44 2.83 -22.94
N ASP A 106 16.09 4.03 -23.42
CA ASP A 106 14.83 4.28 -24.14
C ASP A 106 14.90 3.90 -25.62
N ALA A 107 16.10 3.62 -26.16
CA ALA A 107 16.29 3.25 -27.57
C ALA A 107 15.80 1.84 -27.93
N GLY A 108 15.31 1.08 -26.96
CA GLY A 108 14.87 -0.30 -27.11
C GLY A 108 15.89 -1.30 -26.57
N CYS A 109 15.49 -2.58 -26.54
CA CYS A 109 16.29 -3.65 -25.96
C CYS A 109 15.98 -5.00 -26.60
N THR A 110 16.86 -5.97 -26.33
CA THR A 110 16.66 -7.40 -26.61
C THR A 110 16.35 -8.11 -25.29
N VAL A 111 15.25 -8.85 -25.24
CA VAL A 111 14.93 -9.76 -24.13
C VAL A 111 15.41 -11.15 -24.48
N ARG A 112 16.39 -11.64 -23.73
CA ARG A 112 16.91 -13.00 -23.83
C ARG A 112 16.29 -13.86 -22.75
N THR A 113 15.60 -14.92 -23.15
CA THR A 113 14.96 -15.87 -22.24
C THR A 113 15.59 -17.24 -22.40
N THR A 114 16.03 -17.85 -21.29
CA THR A 114 16.67 -19.17 -21.28
C THR A 114 15.94 -20.09 -20.32
N PHE A 115 15.63 -21.29 -20.79
CA PHE A 115 15.13 -22.41 -20.02
C PHE A 115 16.18 -23.52 -20.03
N GLU A 116 16.51 -24.03 -18.83
CA GLU A 116 17.42 -25.16 -18.63
C GLU A 116 16.75 -26.19 -17.75
N TRP A 117 16.89 -27.49 -18.08
CA TRP A 117 16.30 -28.55 -17.27
C TRP A 117 17.11 -29.84 -17.27
N GLU A 118 17.05 -30.57 -16.16
CA GLU A 118 17.44 -31.95 -16.10
C GLU A 118 16.19 -32.83 -16.08
N LYS A 119 16.18 -33.87 -16.90
CA LYS A 119 15.08 -34.86 -16.96
C LYS A 119 15.06 -35.76 -15.73
N SER A 120 13.87 -36.07 -15.23
CA SER A 120 13.72 -37.16 -14.28
C SER A 120 14.02 -38.53 -14.95
N ARG A 121 14.45 -39.51 -14.15
CA ARG A 121 14.60 -40.87 -14.63
C ARG A 121 13.21 -41.51 -14.75
N GLY A 122 12.76 -41.84 -15.96
CA GLY A 122 11.48 -42.52 -16.22
C GLY A 122 10.76 -42.01 -17.49
N PHE A 123 9.63 -42.66 -17.77
CA PHE A 123 8.84 -42.42 -18.98
C PHE A 123 8.37 -40.92 -19.12
N LEU A 124 7.98 -40.30 -18.01
CA LEU A 124 7.58 -38.89 -18.01
C LEU A 124 8.71 -37.93 -18.43
N GLY A 125 9.96 -38.23 -18.06
CA GLY A 125 11.12 -37.42 -18.46
C GLY A 125 11.40 -37.39 -19.97
N LEU A 126 11.07 -38.49 -20.67
CA LEU A 126 11.23 -38.57 -22.13
C LEU A 126 10.18 -37.74 -22.88
N PHE A 127 8.94 -37.74 -22.41
CA PHE A 127 7.85 -36.96 -23.02
C PHE A 127 7.94 -35.46 -22.74
N ALA A 128 8.33 -35.06 -21.53
CA ALA A 128 8.41 -33.67 -21.14
C ALA A 128 9.44 -32.87 -21.95
N ALA A 129 10.56 -33.50 -22.28
CA ALA A 129 11.60 -32.83 -23.07
C ALA A 129 11.11 -32.40 -24.46
N SER A 130 10.30 -33.22 -25.11
CA SER A 130 9.72 -32.90 -26.42
C SER A 130 8.63 -31.85 -26.32
N GLY A 131 7.75 -31.95 -25.32
CA GLY A 131 6.65 -31.00 -25.08
C GLY A 131 7.14 -29.61 -24.68
N THR A 132 8.08 -29.53 -23.74
CA THR A 132 8.65 -28.25 -23.28
C THR A 132 9.40 -27.53 -24.39
N ARG A 133 10.15 -28.27 -25.21
CA ARG A 133 10.92 -27.69 -26.33
C ARG A 133 10.01 -27.18 -27.46
N ASN A 134 8.99 -27.92 -27.84
CA ASN A 134 8.16 -27.58 -29.00
C ASN A 134 6.99 -26.66 -28.66
N ASN A 135 6.31 -26.88 -27.56
CA ASN A 135 5.10 -26.10 -27.20
C ASN A 135 5.43 -24.94 -26.26
N GLY A 136 6.27 -25.13 -25.24
CA GLY A 136 6.63 -24.09 -24.30
C GLY A 136 7.32 -22.91 -24.99
N VAL A 137 8.37 -23.22 -25.76
CA VAL A 137 9.12 -22.21 -26.52
C VAL A 137 8.23 -21.41 -27.47
N THR A 138 7.46 -22.10 -28.31
CA THR A 138 6.57 -21.44 -29.28
C THR A 138 5.59 -20.52 -28.57
N THR A 139 5.05 -20.96 -27.43
CA THR A 139 4.08 -20.19 -26.65
C THR A 139 4.70 -18.94 -26.03
N TYR A 140 5.85 -19.06 -25.32
CA TYR A 140 6.52 -17.91 -24.72
C TYR A 140 7.05 -16.95 -25.78
N THR A 141 7.62 -17.44 -26.89
CA THR A 141 8.03 -16.60 -28.03
C THR A 141 6.85 -15.79 -28.58
N ARG A 142 5.67 -16.42 -28.77
CA ARG A 142 4.46 -15.74 -29.21
C ARG A 142 4.03 -14.66 -28.23
N ILE A 143 3.96 -14.96 -26.92
CA ILE A 143 3.55 -14.01 -25.88
C ILE A 143 4.47 -12.78 -25.90
N PHE A 144 5.78 -12.96 -25.90
CA PHE A 144 6.72 -11.84 -25.93
C PHE A 144 6.69 -11.06 -27.26
N THR A 145 6.49 -11.72 -28.38
CA THR A 145 6.35 -11.05 -29.70
C THR A 145 5.06 -10.19 -29.73
N GLU A 146 3.95 -10.70 -29.21
CA GLU A 146 2.70 -9.93 -29.11
C GLU A 146 2.84 -8.76 -28.12
N ALA A 147 3.53 -8.96 -27.00
CA ALA A 147 3.83 -7.89 -26.06
C ALA A 147 4.69 -6.79 -26.69
N ALA A 148 5.73 -7.14 -27.45
CA ALA A 148 6.57 -6.20 -28.17
C ALA A 148 5.77 -5.39 -29.19
N ALA A 149 4.89 -6.03 -29.97
CA ALA A 149 4.01 -5.36 -30.92
C ALA A 149 3.05 -4.36 -30.24
N ARG A 150 2.47 -4.73 -29.10
CA ARG A 150 1.58 -3.85 -28.32
C ARG A 150 2.32 -2.65 -27.74
N LEU A 151 3.52 -2.83 -27.21
CA LEU A 151 4.35 -1.73 -26.70
C LEU A 151 4.71 -0.74 -27.81
N LYS A 152 5.04 -1.24 -28.99
CA LYS A 152 5.34 -0.42 -30.17
C LYS A 152 4.14 0.39 -30.65
N ALA A 153 2.94 -0.16 -30.57
CA ALA A 153 1.70 0.48 -31.02
C ALA A 153 1.17 1.56 -30.06
N ARG A 154 1.76 1.76 -28.87
CA ARG A 154 1.31 2.77 -27.91
C ARG A 154 1.54 4.20 -28.41
N PRO A 155 0.57 5.12 -28.19
CA PRO A 155 0.74 6.53 -28.50
C PRO A 155 1.89 7.17 -27.69
N GLU A 156 2.64 8.09 -28.31
CA GLU A 156 3.79 8.79 -27.70
C GLU A 156 3.46 9.49 -26.36
N HIS A 157 2.24 10.02 -26.21
CA HIS A 157 1.83 10.70 -24.96
C HIS A 157 1.64 9.74 -23.78
N GLU A 158 1.45 8.44 -24.02
CA GLU A 158 1.38 7.41 -22.98
C GLU A 158 2.75 6.85 -22.60
N LYS A 159 3.78 7.01 -23.47
CA LYS A 159 5.13 6.49 -23.24
C LYS A 159 5.93 7.27 -22.19
N ARG A 160 5.63 8.54 -21.96
CA ARG A 160 6.45 9.45 -21.11
C ARG A 160 6.17 9.40 -19.61
N HIS A 161 5.30 8.54 -19.12
CA HIS A 161 5.01 8.45 -17.69
C HIS A 161 5.65 7.19 -17.09
N SER A 162 6.97 7.24 -16.89
CA SER A 162 7.68 6.26 -16.06
C SER A 162 7.34 6.50 -14.59
N VAL A 163 6.49 5.67 -14.04
CA VAL A 163 6.36 5.52 -12.59
C VAL A 163 6.54 4.04 -12.31
N ILE A 164 7.47 3.72 -11.41
CA ILE A 164 7.87 2.38 -10.97
C ILE A 164 6.68 1.47 -10.56
N LEU A 165 5.46 2.01 -10.48
CA LEU A 165 4.26 1.36 -9.96
C LEU A 165 3.04 1.40 -10.89
N SER A 166 3.16 1.61 -12.19
CA SER A 166 2.01 1.66 -13.08
C SER A 166 1.98 0.55 -14.13
N ARG A 167 0.99 -0.28 -13.99
CA ARG A 167 0.42 -1.32 -14.88
C ARG A 167 1.32 -2.48 -15.30
N PRO A 168 0.84 -3.72 -15.10
CA PRO A 168 1.09 -4.81 -16.01
C PRO A 168 0.62 -4.38 -17.42
N ILE A 169 1.43 -4.63 -18.42
CA ILE A 169 1.01 -4.52 -19.81
C ILE A 169 0.20 -5.79 -20.08
N GLU A 170 -0.98 -5.65 -20.64
CA GLU A 170 -1.84 -6.77 -20.93
C GLU A 170 -1.09 -7.86 -21.68
N VAL A 171 -0.79 -8.95 -20.99
CA VAL A 171 -0.38 -10.21 -21.63
C VAL A 171 -1.63 -10.77 -22.30
N PRO A 172 -1.56 -11.25 -23.57
CA PRO A 172 -2.73 -11.77 -24.24
C PRO A 172 -3.37 -12.90 -23.45
N ALA A 173 -4.55 -12.68 -22.90
CA ALA A 173 -5.32 -13.76 -22.28
C ALA A 173 -5.71 -14.78 -23.34
N ILE A 174 -5.52 -16.06 -23.05
CA ILE A 174 -6.11 -17.14 -23.84
C ILE A 174 -7.64 -17.01 -23.68
N GLU A 175 -8.35 -16.92 -24.79
CA GLU A 175 -9.80 -16.59 -24.84
C GLU A 175 -10.72 -17.57 -24.08
N GLU A 176 -10.23 -18.70 -23.60
CA GLU A 176 -11.05 -19.81 -23.09
C GLU A 176 -11.62 -19.62 -21.68
N ASN A 177 -11.23 -18.58 -20.91
CA ASN A 177 -11.73 -18.36 -19.55
C ASN A 177 -11.97 -16.87 -19.24
N LYS A 178 -12.71 -16.14 -20.06
CA LYS A 178 -13.21 -14.82 -19.66
C LYS A 178 -14.25 -15.03 -18.56
N PRO A 179 -14.01 -14.54 -17.32
CA PRO A 179 -15.03 -14.59 -16.29
C PRO A 179 -16.30 -13.91 -16.79
N GLN A 180 -17.42 -14.54 -16.57
CA GLN A 180 -18.71 -14.06 -17.06
C GLN A 180 -19.05 -12.72 -16.41
N LEU A 181 -19.12 -11.65 -17.20
CA LEU A 181 -19.56 -10.33 -16.79
C LEU A 181 -21.09 -10.27 -16.88
N ASP A 182 -21.75 -9.97 -15.77
CA ASP A 182 -23.18 -9.63 -15.76
C ASP A 182 -23.36 -8.14 -16.10
N ALA A 183 -23.66 -7.85 -17.37
CA ALA A 183 -23.77 -6.48 -17.88
C ALA A 183 -24.97 -5.72 -17.26
N ASP A 184 -26.05 -6.42 -16.95
CA ASP A 184 -27.26 -5.81 -16.37
C ASP A 184 -26.98 -5.38 -14.93
N ARG A 185 -26.35 -6.24 -14.14
CA ARG A 185 -25.92 -5.91 -12.77
C ARG A 185 -24.85 -4.84 -12.75
N LEU A 186 -23.89 -4.87 -13.67
CA LEU A 186 -22.90 -3.79 -13.81
C LEU A 186 -23.61 -2.45 -14.00
N SER A 187 -24.57 -2.37 -14.92
CA SER A 187 -25.34 -1.15 -15.19
C SER A 187 -26.18 -0.71 -13.97
N GLU A 188 -26.89 -1.65 -13.33
CA GLU A 188 -27.69 -1.37 -12.13
C GLU A 188 -26.84 -0.82 -10.98
N PHE A 189 -25.74 -1.50 -10.65
CA PHE A 189 -24.91 -1.09 -9.51
C PHE A 189 -24.13 0.19 -9.81
N THR A 190 -23.77 0.45 -11.07
CA THR A 190 -23.20 1.75 -11.47
C THR A 190 -24.19 2.88 -11.23
N ARG A 191 -25.47 2.69 -11.59
CA ARG A 191 -26.53 3.66 -11.31
C ARG A 191 -26.71 3.89 -9.81
N ARG A 192 -26.75 2.82 -8.99
CA ARG A 192 -26.82 2.92 -7.52
C ARG A 192 -25.61 3.66 -6.93
N THR A 193 -24.42 3.41 -7.48
CA THR A 193 -23.19 4.12 -7.08
C THR A 193 -23.31 5.62 -7.28
N ARG A 194 -23.89 6.06 -8.40
CA ARG A 194 -24.12 7.50 -8.67
C ARG A 194 -25.13 8.13 -7.70
N VAL A 195 -26.13 7.37 -7.23
CA VAL A 195 -27.06 7.88 -6.19
C VAL A 195 -26.32 8.17 -4.87
N LEU A 196 -25.32 7.37 -4.54
CA LEU A 196 -24.52 7.55 -3.31
C LEU A 196 -23.41 8.59 -3.50
N TYR A 197 -22.82 8.67 -4.70
CA TYR A 197 -21.76 9.62 -5.03
C TYR A 197 -21.76 9.88 -6.54
N ASP A 198 -22.33 11.02 -6.94
CA ASP A 198 -22.43 11.40 -8.35
C ASP A 198 -21.10 12.01 -8.84
N SER A 199 -20.40 11.24 -9.66
CA SER A 199 -19.10 11.61 -10.19
C SER A 199 -18.84 10.91 -11.52
N PRO A 200 -18.14 11.55 -12.48
CA PRO A 200 -17.71 10.91 -13.73
C PRO A 200 -16.82 9.67 -13.52
N LEU A 201 -16.25 9.50 -12.32
CA LEU A 201 -15.43 8.35 -11.97
C LEU A 201 -16.26 7.05 -11.87
N ALA A 202 -17.59 7.15 -11.70
CA ALA A 202 -18.47 5.98 -11.68
C ALA A 202 -18.40 5.20 -13.00
N ASP A 203 -18.42 5.89 -14.14
CA ASP A 203 -18.32 5.26 -15.46
C ASP A 203 -16.93 4.70 -15.73
N ARG A 204 -15.90 5.44 -15.32
CA ARG A 204 -14.50 4.94 -15.42
C ARG A 204 -14.30 3.68 -14.61
N LEU A 205 -14.90 3.60 -13.42
CA LEU A 205 -14.84 2.42 -12.57
C LEU A 205 -15.61 1.25 -13.19
N ALA A 206 -16.81 1.50 -13.72
CA ALA A 206 -17.60 0.48 -14.43
C ALA A 206 -16.85 -0.05 -15.65
N GLU A 207 -16.23 0.82 -16.44
CA GLU A 207 -15.42 0.41 -17.58
C GLU A 207 -14.18 -0.37 -17.16
N ALA A 208 -13.53 0.02 -16.05
CA ALA A 208 -12.42 -0.73 -15.48
C ALA A 208 -12.86 -2.15 -15.06
N VAL A 209 -13.99 -2.28 -14.36
CA VAL A 209 -14.54 -3.58 -13.97
C VAL A 209 -14.86 -4.44 -15.20
N LYS A 210 -15.34 -3.83 -16.29
CA LYS A 210 -15.69 -4.52 -17.53
C LYS A 210 -14.47 -4.97 -18.33
N SER A 211 -13.47 -4.09 -18.48
CA SER A 211 -12.41 -4.24 -19.50
C SER A 211 -11.08 -4.74 -18.96
N LEU A 212 -10.76 -4.51 -17.66
CA LEU A 212 -9.44 -4.88 -17.12
C LEU A 212 -9.30 -6.39 -16.95
N PRO A 213 -8.07 -6.91 -17.07
CA PRO A 213 -7.78 -8.32 -16.81
C PRO A 213 -7.99 -8.68 -15.32
N ALA A 214 -8.22 -9.96 -15.05
CA ALA A 214 -8.53 -10.46 -13.70
C ALA A 214 -7.46 -10.13 -12.67
N GLU A 215 -6.20 -10.13 -13.09
CA GLU A 215 -5.02 -9.85 -12.25
C GLU A 215 -5.08 -8.42 -11.67
N GLU A 216 -5.44 -7.42 -12.49
CA GLU A 216 -5.60 -6.04 -12.05
C GLU A 216 -6.83 -5.83 -11.15
N LEU A 217 -7.83 -6.68 -11.29
CA LEU A 217 -9.08 -6.60 -10.53
C LEU A 217 -9.05 -7.35 -9.19
N ARG A 218 -8.08 -8.25 -8.99
CA ARG A 218 -7.93 -8.98 -7.71
C ARG A 218 -7.66 -8.08 -6.54
N ARG A 219 -6.90 -7.01 -6.78
CA ARG A 219 -6.43 -6.10 -5.73
C ARG A 219 -6.46 -4.66 -6.25
N MET A 220 -7.68 -4.13 -6.39
CA MET A 220 -7.87 -2.74 -6.82
C MET A 220 -7.53 -1.80 -5.65
N GLN A 221 -6.55 -0.92 -5.85
CA GLN A 221 -6.15 0.10 -4.89
C GLN A 221 -6.66 1.47 -5.36
N PRO A 222 -7.53 2.17 -4.63
CA PRO A 222 -8.14 3.43 -5.06
C PRO A 222 -7.12 4.47 -5.52
N TYR A 223 -5.97 4.56 -4.82
CA TYR A 223 -4.94 5.55 -5.12
C TYR A 223 -4.12 5.24 -6.38
N ALA A 224 -3.95 3.96 -6.71
CA ALA A 224 -3.40 3.55 -8.00
C ALA A 224 -4.34 3.97 -9.15
N PHE A 225 -5.66 3.81 -8.96
CA PHE A 225 -6.67 4.26 -9.91
C PHE A 225 -6.75 5.78 -10.01
N ALA A 226 -6.63 6.51 -8.90
CA ALA A 226 -6.56 7.98 -8.90
C ALA A 226 -5.42 8.48 -9.78
N ARG A 227 -4.23 7.92 -9.61
CA ARG A 227 -3.06 8.23 -10.43
C ARG A 227 -3.27 7.88 -11.91
N ARG A 228 -3.79 6.67 -12.18
CA ARG A 228 -4.11 6.19 -13.53
C ARG A 228 -5.09 7.11 -14.26
N TRP A 229 -6.09 7.60 -13.53
CA TRP A 229 -7.12 8.48 -14.07
C TRP A 229 -6.77 9.96 -14.02
N LYS A 230 -5.62 10.33 -13.44
CA LYS A 230 -5.24 11.73 -13.12
C LYS A 230 -6.37 12.44 -12.37
N ALA A 231 -6.95 11.76 -11.41
CA ALA A 231 -8.04 12.22 -10.58
C ALA A 231 -7.57 12.49 -9.14
N ASP A 232 -8.35 13.27 -8.40
CA ASP A 232 -8.10 13.49 -6.98
C ASP A 232 -8.21 12.19 -6.18
N ARG A 233 -7.30 11.98 -5.24
CA ARG A 233 -7.23 10.74 -4.42
C ARG A 233 -8.48 10.55 -3.58
N GLN A 234 -8.97 11.63 -2.93
CA GLN A 234 -10.14 11.56 -2.05
C GLN A 234 -11.41 11.31 -2.85
N HIS A 235 -11.59 11.99 -3.99
CA HIS A 235 -12.73 11.75 -4.86
C HIS A 235 -12.74 10.33 -5.41
N THR A 236 -11.57 9.76 -5.71
CA THR A 236 -11.47 8.37 -6.16
C THR A 236 -11.79 7.40 -5.02
N LEU A 237 -11.27 7.63 -3.80
CA LEU A 237 -11.63 6.84 -2.62
C LEU A 237 -13.14 6.88 -2.38
N ASN A 238 -13.75 8.05 -2.37
CA ASN A 238 -15.18 8.23 -2.19
C ASN A 238 -15.99 7.45 -3.24
N GLN A 239 -15.50 7.39 -4.48
CA GLN A 239 -16.11 6.61 -5.55
C GLN A 239 -16.04 5.10 -5.28
N PHE A 240 -14.90 4.60 -4.79
CA PHE A 240 -14.73 3.19 -4.45
C PHE A 240 -15.61 2.79 -3.26
N LEU A 241 -15.71 3.63 -2.23
CA LEU A 241 -16.59 3.41 -1.07
C LEU A 241 -18.06 3.38 -1.48
N ALA A 242 -18.50 4.34 -2.29
CA ALA A 242 -19.87 4.36 -2.83
C ALA A 242 -20.17 3.13 -3.69
N ALA A 243 -19.22 2.71 -4.54
CA ALA A 243 -19.33 1.52 -5.37
C ALA A 243 -19.42 0.23 -4.54
N THR A 244 -18.68 0.16 -3.44
CA THR A 244 -18.75 -0.96 -2.50
C THR A 244 -20.10 -1.01 -1.80
N ARG A 245 -20.59 0.12 -1.31
CA ARG A 245 -21.91 0.19 -0.67
C ARG A 245 -23.05 -0.12 -1.63
N ALA A 246 -22.90 0.24 -2.92
CA ALA A 246 -23.86 -0.05 -3.98
C ALA A 246 -23.87 -1.52 -4.43
N GLY A 247 -22.81 -2.30 -4.11
CA GLY A 247 -22.65 -3.70 -4.52
C GLY A 247 -21.89 -3.89 -5.84
N LEU A 248 -21.31 -2.84 -6.42
CA LEU A 248 -20.44 -2.93 -7.60
C LEU A 248 -19.07 -3.56 -7.25
N LEU A 249 -18.53 -3.16 -6.13
CA LEU A 249 -17.29 -3.69 -5.56
C LEU A 249 -17.55 -4.43 -4.25
N LYS A 250 -16.56 -5.21 -3.85
CA LYS A 250 -16.40 -5.80 -2.52
C LYS A 250 -15.09 -5.28 -1.93
N MET A 251 -15.11 -4.82 -0.71
CA MET A 251 -13.92 -4.46 0.07
C MET A 251 -13.48 -5.64 0.92
N ARG A 252 -12.19 -5.76 1.14
CA ARG A 252 -11.57 -6.69 2.09
C ARG A 252 -10.35 -6.06 2.74
N TRP A 253 -9.91 -6.65 3.83
CA TRP A 253 -8.74 -6.26 4.57
C TRP A 253 -7.62 -7.27 4.33
N ASP A 254 -6.49 -6.81 3.78
CA ASP A 254 -5.31 -7.64 3.58
C ASP A 254 -4.33 -7.38 4.73
N VAL A 255 -3.97 -8.44 5.48
CA VAL A 255 -2.90 -8.39 6.49
C VAL A 255 -1.56 -8.54 5.77
N ILE A 256 -0.77 -7.49 5.82
CA ILE A 256 0.47 -7.34 5.06
C ILE A 256 1.67 -7.55 5.97
N CYS A 257 2.57 -8.43 5.58
CA CYS A 257 3.84 -8.59 6.30
C CYS A 257 4.69 -7.32 6.18
N PRO A 258 5.15 -6.71 7.28
CA PRO A 258 5.96 -5.49 7.24
C PRO A 258 7.33 -5.70 6.56
N HIS A 259 7.80 -6.95 6.43
CA HIS A 259 9.07 -7.27 5.78
C HIS A 259 8.91 -7.49 4.27
N CYS A 260 8.18 -8.53 3.83
CA CYS A 260 8.08 -8.85 2.41
C CYS A 260 6.90 -8.20 1.71
N ARG A 261 6.05 -7.49 2.44
CA ARG A 261 4.85 -6.80 1.94
C ARG A 261 3.82 -7.69 1.20
N GLY A 262 4.05 -8.98 1.21
CA GLY A 262 3.04 -9.93 0.72
C GLY A 262 1.85 -10.01 1.69
N ASP A 263 0.66 -10.13 1.15
CA ASP A 263 -0.55 -10.41 1.90
C ASP A 263 -0.46 -11.81 2.54
N LYS A 264 -0.83 -11.90 3.81
CA LYS A 264 -0.79 -13.15 4.59
C LYS A 264 -2.18 -13.68 4.91
N MET A 265 -3.13 -12.78 5.07
CA MET A 265 -4.54 -13.09 5.28
C MET A 265 -5.39 -12.07 4.54
N ASN A 266 -6.47 -12.55 3.93
CA ASN A 266 -7.49 -11.73 3.30
C ASN A 266 -8.76 -11.86 4.14
N LEU A 267 -9.16 -10.80 4.81
CA LEU A 267 -10.25 -10.78 5.78
C LEU A 267 -11.44 -10.00 5.20
N ALA A 268 -12.64 -10.50 5.45
CA ALA A 268 -13.86 -9.89 4.92
C ALA A 268 -14.30 -8.66 5.74
N SER A 269 -13.86 -8.54 6.99
CA SER A 269 -14.24 -7.48 7.92
C SER A 269 -13.16 -7.28 8.99
N LEU A 270 -13.14 -6.11 9.63
CA LEU A 270 -12.18 -5.76 10.69
C LEU A 270 -12.31 -6.62 11.95
N ASP A 271 -13.49 -7.18 12.23
CA ASP A 271 -13.70 -8.04 13.40
C ASP A 271 -12.95 -9.39 13.29
N GLN A 272 -12.47 -9.74 12.12
CA GLN A 272 -11.64 -10.93 11.89
C GLN A 272 -10.14 -10.69 12.11
N VAL A 273 -9.73 -9.43 12.27
CA VAL A 273 -8.32 -9.05 12.48
C VAL A 273 -7.87 -9.49 13.87
N LYS A 274 -6.65 -10.02 13.94
CA LYS A 274 -5.95 -10.34 15.19
C LYS A 274 -4.82 -9.35 15.41
N ASP A 275 -4.43 -9.18 16.65
CA ASP A 275 -3.32 -8.31 17.07
C ASP A 275 -1.94 -8.84 16.62
N LYS A 276 -1.83 -10.13 16.28
CA LYS A 276 -0.59 -10.77 15.82
C LYS A 276 -0.83 -11.61 14.58
N ALA A 277 0.18 -11.63 13.72
CA ALA A 277 0.20 -12.47 12.53
C ALA A 277 1.60 -13.08 12.33
N PHE A 278 1.64 -14.18 11.60
CA PHE A 278 2.87 -14.87 11.23
C PHE A 278 3.07 -14.83 9.71
N CYS A 279 4.27 -14.51 9.28
CA CYS A 279 4.65 -14.58 7.87
C CYS A 279 5.48 -15.82 7.60
N PRO A 280 4.93 -16.86 6.95
CA PRO A 280 5.69 -18.09 6.66
C PRO A 280 6.82 -17.86 5.66
N SER A 281 6.69 -16.90 4.75
CA SER A 281 7.74 -16.60 3.76
C SER A 281 8.96 -15.90 4.38
N CYS A 282 8.75 -15.08 5.40
CA CYS A 282 9.83 -14.40 6.14
C CYS A 282 10.22 -15.11 7.43
N ASN A 283 9.42 -16.08 7.86
CA ASN A 283 9.55 -16.80 9.13
C ASN A 283 9.61 -15.87 10.35
N ILE A 284 8.69 -14.89 10.40
CA ILE A 284 8.61 -13.91 11.49
C ILE A 284 7.18 -13.79 12.03
N ASP A 285 7.07 -13.63 13.35
CA ASP A 285 5.87 -13.10 13.98
C ASP A 285 5.93 -11.56 13.94
N PHE A 286 4.79 -10.91 13.78
CA PHE A 286 4.70 -9.45 13.80
C PHE A 286 3.37 -9.00 14.41
N ASP A 287 3.42 -7.84 15.06
CA ASP A 287 2.23 -7.18 15.58
C ASP A 287 1.48 -6.51 14.41
N VAL A 288 0.16 -6.68 14.38
CA VAL A 288 -0.70 -6.05 13.38
C VAL A 288 -1.07 -4.66 13.87
N ASP A 289 -0.77 -3.65 13.07
CA ASP A 289 -1.14 -2.26 13.27
C ASP A 289 -2.01 -1.75 12.11
N LEU A 290 -2.69 -0.63 12.30
CA LEU A 290 -3.59 -0.08 11.28
C LEU A 290 -2.85 0.65 10.15
N ASP A 291 -1.62 1.06 10.34
CA ASP A 291 -0.92 1.94 9.40
C ASP A 291 0.00 1.18 8.45
N ARG A 292 0.66 0.13 8.91
CA ARG A 292 1.71 -0.57 8.15
C ARG A 292 1.36 -2.00 7.74
N SER A 293 0.52 -2.67 8.54
CA SER A 293 0.28 -4.10 8.36
C SER A 293 -1.17 -4.45 8.01
N LEU A 294 -2.03 -3.47 7.82
CA LEU A 294 -3.41 -3.69 7.41
C LEU A 294 -3.81 -2.73 6.29
N GLU A 295 -4.17 -3.27 5.13
CA GLU A 295 -4.58 -2.50 3.94
C GLU A 295 -6.01 -2.84 3.51
N ALA A 296 -6.76 -1.81 3.10
CA ALA A 296 -8.06 -1.98 2.45
C ALA A 296 -7.87 -2.10 0.95
N VAL A 297 -8.40 -3.17 0.37
CA VAL A 297 -8.37 -3.42 -1.06
C VAL A 297 -9.76 -3.76 -1.59
N PHE A 298 -9.96 -3.56 -2.87
CA PHE A 298 -11.25 -3.74 -3.52
C PHE A 298 -11.14 -4.75 -4.67
N THR A 299 -12.25 -5.40 -4.95
CA THR A 299 -12.42 -6.31 -6.08
C THR A 299 -13.84 -6.19 -6.62
N PRO A 300 -14.13 -6.48 -7.90
CA PRO A 300 -15.49 -6.55 -8.37
C PRO A 300 -16.34 -7.48 -7.51
N HIS A 301 -17.59 -7.11 -7.27
CA HIS A 301 -18.50 -8.01 -6.57
C HIS A 301 -18.73 -9.26 -7.43
N PRO A 302 -18.67 -10.49 -6.88
CA PRO A 302 -18.81 -11.73 -7.66
C PRO A 302 -20.10 -11.81 -8.52
N GLN A 303 -21.16 -11.16 -8.07
CA GLN A 303 -22.41 -11.06 -8.84
C GLN A 303 -22.29 -10.20 -10.10
N VAL A 304 -21.29 -9.33 -10.21
CA VAL A 304 -21.02 -8.50 -11.38
C VAL A 304 -19.98 -9.16 -12.27
N ARG A 305 -18.87 -9.57 -11.67
CA ARG A 305 -17.79 -10.25 -12.36
C ARG A 305 -16.99 -11.08 -11.37
N GLU A 306 -16.95 -12.39 -11.58
CA GLU A 306 -16.09 -13.26 -10.80
C GLU A 306 -14.62 -13.03 -11.19
N VAL A 307 -13.77 -12.81 -10.21
CA VAL A 307 -12.32 -12.65 -10.39
C VAL A 307 -11.63 -13.86 -9.78
N PRO A 308 -11.05 -14.76 -10.58
CA PRO A 308 -10.39 -15.96 -10.08
C PRO A 308 -9.23 -15.63 -9.16
N ALA A 309 -9.12 -16.34 -8.03
CA ALA A 309 -8.01 -16.22 -7.09
C ALA A 309 -6.79 -17.09 -7.47
N ALA A 310 -6.75 -17.60 -8.70
CA ALA A 310 -5.69 -18.48 -9.17
C ALA A 310 -4.36 -17.73 -9.31
N HIS A 311 -3.27 -18.34 -8.86
CA HIS A 311 -1.91 -17.87 -9.08
C HIS A 311 -1.16 -18.88 -9.94
N TYR A 312 -0.38 -18.36 -10.87
CA TYR A 312 0.45 -19.15 -11.78
C TYR A 312 1.94 -19.02 -11.42
N CYS A 313 2.33 -17.91 -10.78
CA CYS A 313 3.67 -17.68 -10.25
C CYS A 313 3.63 -16.60 -9.15
N LEU A 314 4.05 -16.91 -7.92
CA LEU A 314 4.05 -15.96 -6.80
C LEU A 314 5.42 -15.34 -6.50
N GLY A 315 6.51 -15.88 -7.05
CA GLY A 315 7.86 -15.49 -6.65
C GLY A 315 8.52 -14.44 -7.53
N GLY A 316 7.92 -14.11 -8.68
CA GLY A 316 8.53 -13.24 -9.68
C GLY A 316 8.62 -11.77 -9.26
N PRO A 317 9.52 -10.98 -9.89
CA PRO A 317 9.72 -9.56 -9.54
C PRO A 317 8.44 -8.71 -9.70
N GLY A 318 7.57 -9.04 -10.65
CA GLY A 318 6.31 -8.33 -10.89
C GLY A 318 5.30 -8.43 -9.73
N THR A 319 5.39 -9.47 -8.90
CA THR A 319 4.54 -9.63 -7.71
C THR A 319 5.00 -8.78 -6.52
N THR A 320 6.26 -8.34 -6.53
CA THR A 320 6.89 -7.49 -5.51
C THR A 320 7.64 -6.30 -6.13
N PRO A 321 6.96 -5.41 -6.86
CA PRO A 321 7.60 -4.36 -7.67
C PRO A 321 8.41 -3.34 -6.85
N HIS A 322 8.19 -3.28 -5.55
CA HIS A 322 8.97 -2.45 -4.63
C HIS A 322 10.38 -3.02 -4.37
N ILE A 323 10.61 -4.32 -4.63
CA ILE A 323 11.93 -4.94 -4.48
C ILE A 323 12.71 -4.73 -5.78
N VAL A 324 13.77 -3.95 -5.71
CA VAL A 324 14.62 -3.60 -6.86
C VAL A 324 15.81 -4.53 -7.04
N TYR A 325 16.18 -5.25 -5.99
CA TYR A 325 17.26 -6.24 -6.00
C TYR A 325 16.92 -7.37 -5.04
N GLN A 326 17.10 -8.60 -5.49
CA GLN A 326 17.02 -9.79 -4.65
C GLN A 326 18.06 -10.82 -5.09
N GLN A 327 18.86 -11.31 -4.15
CA GLN A 327 19.90 -12.29 -4.42
C GLN A 327 19.93 -13.38 -3.35
N LEU A 328 19.86 -14.64 -3.80
CA LEU A 328 20.13 -15.80 -2.96
C LEU A 328 21.64 -16.02 -2.93
N LEU A 329 22.22 -16.13 -1.73
CA LEU A 329 23.63 -16.31 -1.49
C LEU A 329 23.88 -17.56 -0.65
N GLU A 330 24.70 -18.47 -1.16
CA GLU A 330 25.19 -19.61 -0.38
C GLU A 330 26.27 -19.15 0.64
N PRO A 331 26.57 -19.94 1.69
CA PRO A 331 27.67 -19.63 2.60
C PRO A 331 29.00 -19.39 1.89
N GLY A 332 29.64 -18.26 2.18
CA GLY A 332 30.89 -17.85 1.55
C GLY A 332 30.75 -17.19 0.19
N GLU A 333 29.55 -17.14 -0.39
CA GLU A 333 29.32 -16.52 -1.69
C GLU A 333 29.30 -15.00 -1.60
N GLU A 334 29.83 -14.36 -2.67
CA GLU A 334 29.82 -12.92 -2.87
C GLU A 334 29.11 -12.62 -4.20
N HIS A 335 28.25 -11.61 -4.21
CA HIS A 335 27.59 -11.13 -5.41
C HIS A 335 27.84 -9.62 -5.59
N LYS A 336 28.18 -9.26 -6.83
CA LYS A 336 28.33 -7.87 -7.27
C LYS A 336 27.27 -7.52 -8.28
N ALA A 337 26.72 -6.31 -8.15
CA ALA A 337 25.75 -5.78 -9.11
C ALA A 337 25.96 -4.28 -9.30
N GLU A 338 25.74 -3.81 -10.52
CA GLU A 338 25.72 -2.40 -10.85
C GLU A 338 24.36 -2.07 -11.49
N PHE A 339 23.63 -1.11 -10.91
CA PHE A 339 22.30 -0.71 -11.39
C PHE A 339 21.98 0.71 -10.93
N ARG A 340 20.95 1.32 -11.52
CA ARG A 340 20.48 2.66 -11.16
C ARG A 340 19.15 2.57 -10.42
N LEU A 341 18.96 3.49 -9.47
CA LEU A 341 17.71 3.67 -8.77
C LEU A 341 17.20 5.09 -8.97
N ALA A 342 15.88 5.24 -9.01
CA ALA A 342 15.26 6.56 -8.99
C ALA A 342 15.49 7.26 -7.64
N SER A 343 15.35 8.59 -7.62
CA SER A 343 15.33 9.37 -6.37
C SER A 343 14.34 8.77 -5.37
N GLY A 344 14.77 8.63 -4.11
CA GLY A 344 13.97 8.02 -3.06
C GLY A 344 14.80 7.28 -2.01
N ARG A 345 14.10 6.68 -1.05
CA ARG A 345 14.71 5.95 0.06
C ARG A 345 14.53 4.45 -0.11
N TYR A 346 15.61 3.71 0.08
CA TYR A 346 15.66 2.25 -0.09
C TYR A 346 16.18 1.58 1.17
N ARG A 347 15.59 0.43 1.50
CA ARG A 347 16.00 -0.41 2.61
C ARG A 347 16.79 -1.61 2.10
N VAL A 348 17.99 -1.83 2.63
CA VAL A 348 18.82 -3.03 2.38
C VAL A 348 18.68 -3.94 3.58
N ARG A 349 18.29 -5.18 3.37
CA ARG A 349 18.07 -6.17 4.44
C ARG A 349 18.31 -7.60 3.99
N VAL A 350 18.31 -8.51 4.96
CA VAL A 350 18.30 -9.96 4.76
C VAL A 350 16.94 -10.51 5.19
N THR A 351 16.37 -11.42 4.42
CA THR A 351 15.09 -12.06 4.78
C THR A 351 15.23 -12.84 6.09
N GLY A 352 14.30 -12.60 7.03
CA GLY A 352 14.32 -13.24 8.36
C GLY A 352 15.24 -12.54 9.38
N ASP A 353 15.97 -11.47 9.01
CA ASP A 353 16.76 -10.65 9.91
C ASP A 353 16.03 -9.32 10.19
N PRO A 354 15.88 -8.87 11.44
CA PRO A 354 15.22 -7.61 11.76
C PRO A 354 16.10 -6.39 11.46
N THR A 355 17.40 -6.57 11.26
CA THR A 355 18.33 -5.47 10.98
C THR A 355 18.32 -5.07 9.51
N TYR A 356 18.56 -3.79 9.24
CA TYR A 356 18.61 -3.24 7.88
C TYR A 356 19.53 -2.03 7.81
N ARG A 357 19.82 -1.59 6.57
CA ARG A 357 20.57 -0.38 6.24
C ARG A 357 19.83 0.45 5.24
N TRP A 358 20.19 1.72 5.12
CA TRP A 358 19.54 2.65 4.21
C TRP A 358 20.43 3.01 3.02
N ILE A 359 19.82 3.15 1.87
CA ILE A 359 20.37 3.84 0.70
C ILE A 359 19.38 4.96 0.36
N GLU A 360 19.83 6.19 0.40
CA GLU A 360 19.06 7.36 0.00
C GLU A 360 19.59 7.89 -1.33
N ILE A 361 18.72 8.03 -2.32
CA ILE A 361 19.04 8.58 -3.63
C ILE A 361 18.50 10.01 -3.70
N SER A 362 19.39 11.00 -3.80
CA SER A 362 19.06 12.43 -3.81
C SER A 362 19.33 13.04 -5.20
N GLU A 363 18.44 13.95 -5.63
CA GLU A 363 18.62 14.69 -6.90
C GLU A 363 19.85 15.64 -6.87
N GLN A 364 20.30 16.04 -5.68
CA GLN A 364 21.28 17.12 -5.50
C GLN A 364 22.69 16.66 -5.12
N GLU A 365 22.87 15.45 -4.64
CA GLU A 365 24.19 14.96 -4.20
C GLU A 365 24.87 14.13 -5.28
N ARG A 366 26.13 14.48 -5.57
CA ARG A 366 27.08 13.65 -6.30
C ARG A 366 28.02 13.03 -5.28
N SER A 367 27.85 11.76 -4.99
CA SER A 367 28.80 11.02 -4.16
C SER A 367 29.91 10.45 -5.04
N PRO A 368 31.16 10.39 -4.57
CA PRO A 368 32.20 9.69 -5.30
C PRO A 368 31.80 8.21 -5.48
N ASN A 369 32.25 7.59 -6.58
CA ASN A 369 32.06 6.21 -7.04
C ASN A 369 32.46 5.12 -6.01
N ALA A 370 31.96 5.16 -4.78
CA ALA A 370 32.27 4.19 -3.73
C ALA A 370 31.41 2.93 -3.91
N GLU A 371 32.00 1.76 -3.74
CA GLU A 371 31.26 0.51 -3.63
C GLU A 371 30.46 0.48 -2.33
N GLN A 372 29.19 0.08 -2.42
CA GLN A 372 28.33 -0.15 -1.26
C GLN A 372 28.54 -1.60 -0.79
N LEU A 373 29.27 -1.74 0.30
CA LEU A 373 29.70 -3.03 0.87
C LEU A 373 28.78 -3.47 2.00
N PHE A 374 28.22 -4.67 1.88
CA PHE A 374 27.39 -5.28 2.93
C PHE A 374 27.86 -6.72 3.19
N GLU A 375 27.89 -7.10 4.47
CA GLU A 375 28.26 -8.44 4.88
C GLU A 375 27.18 -9.06 5.77
N ILE A 376 26.75 -10.27 5.41
CA ILE A 376 25.78 -11.06 6.16
C ILE A 376 26.54 -12.00 7.08
N ARG A 377 26.27 -11.93 8.39
CA ARG A 377 26.83 -12.82 9.41
C ARG A 377 25.70 -13.59 10.12
N ASP A 378 26.03 -14.60 10.92
CA ASP A 378 25.03 -15.45 11.57
C ASP A 378 24.04 -14.67 12.47
N ASN A 379 24.46 -13.58 13.09
CA ASN A 379 23.64 -12.75 13.99
C ASN A 379 23.70 -11.25 13.70
N ALA A 380 24.18 -10.86 12.52
CA ALA A 380 24.33 -9.44 12.17
C ALA A 380 24.30 -9.24 10.66
N PHE A 381 23.74 -8.12 10.26
CA PHE A 381 23.84 -7.59 8.91
C PHE A 381 24.67 -6.30 8.99
N ASP A 382 25.93 -6.39 8.55
CA ASP A 382 26.90 -5.31 8.61
C ASP A 382 26.92 -4.50 7.33
N GLY A 383 27.20 -3.21 7.45
CA GLY A 383 27.25 -2.23 6.37
C GLY A 383 26.99 -0.84 6.90
N GLU A 384 27.12 0.16 6.06
CA GLU A 384 26.82 1.55 6.39
C GLU A 384 25.58 2.03 5.64
N ASP A 385 24.96 3.08 6.15
CA ASP A 385 23.95 3.83 5.42
C ASP A 385 24.63 4.68 4.35
N HIS A 386 24.03 4.77 3.16
CA HIS A 386 24.62 5.49 2.02
C HIS A 386 23.67 6.55 1.50
N THR A 387 24.22 7.70 1.08
CA THR A 387 23.51 8.73 0.31
C THR A 387 24.22 8.90 -1.03
N LEU A 388 23.48 8.77 -2.15
CA LEU A 388 23.99 8.75 -3.50
C LEU A 388 23.22 9.74 -4.37
N GLY A 389 23.83 10.17 -5.48
CA GLY A 389 23.16 10.99 -6.49
C GLY A 389 22.33 10.14 -7.47
N GLU A 390 21.23 10.66 -7.98
CA GLU A 390 20.33 9.96 -8.92
C GLU A 390 21.05 9.55 -10.23
N SER A 391 22.07 10.29 -10.65
CA SER A 391 22.85 9.98 -11.84
C SER A 391 23.91 8.91 -11.64
N ASP A 392 24.22 8.54 -10.38
CA ASP A 392 25.28 7.60 -10.06
C ASP A 392 24.75 6.16 -10.06
N PRO A 393 25.47 5.20 -10.68
CA PRO A 393 25.12 3.80 -10.52
C PRO A 393 25.46 3.33 -9.10
N ILE A 394 24.58 2.53 -8.52
CA ILE A 394 24.88 1.77 -7.30
C ILE A 394 25.85 0.66 -7.69
N ARG A 395 26.99 0.58 -7.01
CA ARG A 395 27.96 -0.52 -7.11
C ARG A 395 27.88 -1.36 -5.87
N LEU A 396 26.96 -2.29 -5.90
CA LEU A 396 26.66 -3.16 -4.77
C LEU A 396 27.61 -4.33 -4.70
N GLN A 397 28.16 -4.59 -3.51
CA GLN A 397 28.83 -5.84 -3.18
C GLN A 397 28.23 -6.39 -1.89
N ILE A 398 27.64 -7.59 -1.98
CA ILE A 398 27.09 -8.30 -0.81
C ILE A 398 27.78 -9.64 -0.68
N ARG A 399 28.31 -9.93 0.53
CA ARG A 399 28.96 -11.18 0.87
C ARG A 399 28.19 -11.92 1.96
N ASN A 400 27.96 -13.20 1.77
CA ASN A 400 27.41 -14.06 2.80
C ASN A 400 28.56 -14.75 3.58
N ALA A 401 28.94 -14.18 4.71
CA ALA A 401 29.92 -14.75 5.65
C ALA A 401 29.25 -15.59 6.75
N SER A 402 27.92 -15.80 6.69
CA SER A 402 27.19 -16.65 7.63
C SER A 402 27.34 -18.14 7.29
N SER A 403 26.96 -18.99 8.22
CA SER A 403 26.96 -20.44 8.06
C SER A 403 25.76 -20.98 7.29
N ARG A 404 24.76 -20.13 6.95
CA ARG A 404 23.50 -20.50 6.31
C ARG A 404 23.29 -19.76 4.99
N ARG A 405 22.41 -20.30 4.17
CA ARG A 405 21.90 -19.63 2.98
C ARG A 405 21.16 -18.35 3.39
N ALA A 406 21.33 -17.27 2.64
CA ALA A 406 20.71 -15.97 2.91
C ALA A 406 20.11 -15.35 1.64
N VAL A 407 19.04 -14.57 1.80
CA VAL A 407 18.43 -13.79 0.73
C VAL A 407 18.59 -12.32 1.05
N ALA A 408 19.45 -11.64 0.29
CA ALA A 408 19.64 -10.20 0.38
C ALA A 408 18.62 -9.47 -0.49
N VAL A 409 18.05 -8.39 0.03
CA VAL A 409 16.97 -7.63 -0.60
C VAL A 409 17.26 -6.13 -0.51
N ILE A 410 17.06 -5.40 -1.62
CA ILE A 410 16.96 -3.94 -1.62
C ILE A 410 15.54 -3.59 -2.10
N GLU A 411 14.85 -2.80 -1.29
CA GLU A 411 13.46 -2.44 -1.57
C GLU A 411 13.20 -0.95 -1.40
N SER A 412 12.39 -0.36 -2.28
CA SER A 412 11.89 1.00 -2.13
C SER A 412 10.89 1.04 -0.97
N VAL A 413 10.97 2.04 -0.11
CA VAL A 413 9.97 2.28 0.93
C VAL A 413 8.79 3.14 0.45
N GLU A 414 8.86 3.66 -0.76
CA GLU A 414 7.77 4.44 -1.38
C GLU A 414 6.62 3.59 -1.94
N TRP A 415 6.75 2.28 -1.93
CA TRP A 415 5.73 1.33 -2.41
C TRP A 415 4.36 1.52 -1.73
N ALA A 416 4.35 2.05 -0.49
CA ALA A 416 3.13 2.36 0.25
C ALA A 416 2.33 3.54 -0.34
N ARG A 417 2.84 4.22 -1.36
CA ARG A 417 2.22 5.41 -1.95
C ARG A 417 0.79 5.20 -2.46
N ASP A 418 0.50 4.00 -2.98
CA ASP A 418 -0.83 3.65 -3.49
C ASP A 418 -1.64 2.77 -2.54
N ALA A 419 -1.02 2.32 -1.45
CA ALA A 419 -1.70 1.56 -0.42
C ALA A 419 -2.70 2.45 0.33
N LEU A 420 -3.85 1.90 0.64
CA LEU A 420 -4.84 2.50 1.52
C LEU A 420 -4.76 1.78 2.86
N SER A 421 -4.03 2.35 3.82
CA SER A 421 -3.91 1.77 5.15
C SER A 421 -5.27 1.77 5.88
N ALA A 422 -5.44 0.82 6.78
CA ALA A 422 -6.62 0.79 7.62
C ALA A 422 -6.70 2.06 8.48
N GLY A 423 -5.56 2.55 8.99
CA GLY A 423 -5.51 3.79 9.78
C GLY A 423 -6.05 5.00 9.01
N GLU A 424 -5.64 5.15 7.72
CA GLU A 424 -6.16 6.20 6.86
C GLU A 424 -7.67 6.05 6.62
N LEU A 425 -8.13 4.82 6.35
CA LEU A 425 -9.52 4.58 6.01
C LEU A 425 -10.46 4.75 7.22
N VAL A 426 -10.08 4.27 8.40
CA VAL A 426 -10.92 4.44 9.61
C VAL A 426 -10.94 5.87 10.14
N ALA A 427 -10.02 6.73 9.67
CA ALA A 427 -10.02 8.17 9.90
C ALA A 427 -10.76 8.96 8.79
N ASP A 428 -11.41 8.28 7.85
CA ASP A 428 -12.24 8.88 6.81
C ASP A 428 -13.71 8.92 7.23
N GLN A 429 -14.33 10.12 7.19
CA GLN A 429 -15.72 10.31 7.65
C GLN A 429 -16.70 9.49 6.80
N ARG A 430 -16.53 9.50 5.49
CA ARG A 430 -17.43 8.78 4.58
C ARG A 430 -17.38 7.27 4.79
N PHE A 431 -16.20 6.72 5.08
CA PHE A 431 -16.09 5.32 5.46
C PHE A 431 -16.90 5.03 6.72
N ARG A 432 -16.76 5.83 7.76
CA ARG A 432 -17.52 5.66 9.02
C ARG A 432 -19.02 5.74 8.82
N ASP A 433 -19.49 6.62 7.94
CA ASP A 433 -20.93 6.79 7.64
C ASP A 433 -21.49 5.61 6.85
N LEU A 434 -20.74 5.10 5.86
CA LEU A 434 -21.19 4.02 4.98
C LEU A 434 -20.99 2.62 5.58
N PHE A 435 -19.99 2.44 6.45
CA PHE A 435 -19.54 1.15 6.97
C PHE A 435 -19.43 1.16 8.50
N SER A 436 -20.45 1.66 9.18
CA SER A 436 -20.49 1.78 10.64
C SER A 436 -20.39 0.44 11.38
N SER A 437 -20.61 -0.70 10.70
CA SER A 437 -20.44 -2.05 11.23
C SER A 437 -19.00 -2.58 11.13
N GLU A 438 -18.10 -1.87 10.45
CA GLU A 438 -16.68 -2.23 10.39
C GLU A 438 -15.99 -1.82 11.69
N VAL A 439 -15.89 -2.76 12.61
CA VAL A 439 -15.33 -2.59 13.95
C VAL A 439 -14.38 -3.75 14.28
N LEU A 440 -13.47 -3.54 15.22
CA LEU A 440 -12.60 -4.60 15.73
C LEU A 440 -13.38 -5.56 16.64
N ALA A 441 -12.95 -6.81 16.68
CA ALA A 441 -13.54 -7.77 17.63
C ALA A 441 -13.38 -7.31 19.08
N PRO A 442 -14.31 -7.67 19.97
CA PRO A 442 -14.18 -7.36 21.38
C PRO A 442 -12.86 -7.87 21.97
N GLY A 443 -12.16 -6.99 22.69
CA GLY A 443 -10.87 -7.30 23.30
C GLY A 443 -9.65 -7.13 22.38
N ILE A 444 -9.84 -6.86 21.09
CA ILE A 444 -8.76 -6.52 20.17
C ILE A 444 -8.50 -5.02 20.22
N SER A 445 -7.23 -4.68 20.29
CA SER A 445 -6.73 -3.29 20.16
C SER A 445 -5.57 -3.27 19.17
N LEU A 446 -5.60 -2.34 18.22
CA LEU A 446 -4.56 -2.19 17.21
C LEU A 446 -3.86 -0.84 17.37
N ALA A 447 -2.54 -0.85 17.22
CA ALA A 447 -1.76 0.37 17.26
C ALA A 447 -2.05 1.26 16.05
N VAL A 448 -2.05 2.58 16.28
CA VAL A 448 -2.06 3.63 15.28
C VAL A 448 -0.84 4.50 15.57
N GLU A 449 0.09 4.59 14.62
CA GLU A 449 1.40 5.19 14.89
C GLU A 449 1.36 6.70 15.02
N ASP A 450 0.54 7.37 14.19
CA ASP A 450 0.45 8.82 14.19
C ASP A 450 -0.97 9.28 13.85
N SER A 451 -1.68 9.75 14.87
CA SER A 451 -3.01 10.34 14.75
C SER A 451 -3.04 11.73 15.35
N THR A 452 -3.72 12.64 14.69
CA THR A 452 -4.03 13.95 15.25
C THR A 452 -5.45 13.94 15.79
N ILE A 453 -5.59 14.14 17.08
CA ILE A 453 -6.86 14.18 17.79
C ILE A 453 -7.23 15.64 18.02
N LEU A 454 -8.45 15.99 17.63
CA LEU A 454 -9.07 17.29 17.85
C LEU A 454 -10.26 17.13 18.77
N PHE A 455 -10.33 17.94 19.83
CA PHE A 455 -11.53 18.10 20.64
C PHE A 455 -12.07 19.51 20.48
N THR A 456 -13.40 19.59 20.39
CA THR A 456 -14.11 20.88 20.52
C THR A 456 -15.00 20.88 21.73
N ASP A 457 -15.39 22.07 22.20
CA ASP A 457 -16.43 22.26 23.20
C ASP A 457 -17.06 23.66 23.03
N VAL A 458 -18.30 23.84 23.44
CA VAL A 458 -19.01 25.11 23.30
C VAL A 458 -18.91 25.90 24.59
N VAL A 459 -18.44 27.17 24.51
CA VAL A 459 -18.36 28.06 25.67
C VAL A 459 -19.76 28.36 26.19
N GLY A 460 -19.99 28.10 27.48
CA GLY A 460 -21.24 28.46 28.15
C GLY A 460 -22.48 27.67 27.72
N SER A 461 -22.31 26.46 27.18
CA SER A 461 -23.42 25.61 26.73
C SER A 461 -24.50 25.40 27.83
N THR A 462 -24.09 25.17 29.07
CA THR A 462 -25.04 25.04 30.19
C THR A 462 -25.91 26.30 30.40
N ALA A 463 -25.32 27.48 30.27
CA ALA A 463 -26.06 28.75 30.35
C ALA A 463 -27.00 28.92 29.15
N MET A 464 -26.60 28.48 27.98
CA MET A 464 -27.42 28.47 26.77
C MET A 464 -28.67 27.59 26.94
N TYR A 465 -28.56 26.37 27.50
CA TYR A 465 -29.71 25.50 27.80
C TYR A 465 -30.65 26.15 28.79
N ASN A 466 -30.13 26.77 29.84
CA ASN A 466 -30.93 27.47 30.84
C ASN A 466 -31.70 28.69 30.27
N THR A 467 -31.10 29.38 29.27
CA THR A 467 -31.68 30.60 28.71
C THR A 467 -32.67 30.33 27.59
N LEU A 468 -32.34 29.39 26.68
CA LEU A 468 -33.14 29.09 25.49
C LEU A 468 -34.17 28.00 25.69
N GLY A 469 -34.02 27.20 26.76
CA GLY A 469 -34.75 25.97 27.00
C GLY A 469 -34.28 24.80 26.13
N ASP A 470 -34.50 23.57 26.60
CA ASP A 470 -33.93 22.34 26.06
C ASP A 470 -34.15 22.14 24.54
N ALA A 471 -35.37 22.37 24.06
CA ALA A 471 -35.71 22.12 22.66
C ALA A 471 -34.99 23.05 21.67
N LYS A 472 -34.88 24.36 22.01
CA LYS A 472 -34.18 25.32 21.17
C LYS A 472 -32.67 25.13 21.24
N ALA A 473 -32.13 24.92 22.44
CA ALA A 473 -30.71 24.65 22.64
C ALA A 473 -30.28 23.36 21.90
N PHE A 474 -31.07 22.28 21.98
CA PHE A 474 -30.82 21.05 21.25
C PHE A 474 -30.84 21.25 19.73
N SER A 475 -31.82 22.02 19.20
CA SER A 475 -31.87 22.32 17.77
C SER A 475 -30.60 23.06 17.29
N LEU A 476 -30.12 24.03 18.09
CA LEU A 476 -28.90 24.77 17.80
C LEU A 476 -27.66 23.86 17.80
N VAL A 477 -27.51 23.02 18.82
CA VAL A 477 -26.41 22.05 18.95
C VAL A 477 -26.43 21.04 17.80
N ARG A 478 -27.61 20.55 17.41
CA ARG A 478 -27.73 19.63 16.27
C ARG A 478 -27.21 20.27 14.96
N THR A 479 -27.66 21.48 14.65
CA THR A 479 -27.20 22.16 13.44
C THR A 479 -25.72 22.52 13.52
N HIS A 480 -25.21 22.81 14.73
CA HIS A 480 -23.78 22.97 14.95
C HIS A 480 -23.02 21.69 14.58
N PHE A 481 -23.51 20.50 14.98
CA PHE A 481 -22.88 19.23 14.60
C PHE A 481 -22.89 18.99 13.10
N ASP A 482 -23.92 19.39 12.35
CA ASP A 482 -23.95 19.28 10.90
C ASP A 482 -22.81 20.12 10.26
N VAL A 483 -22.56 21.33 10.77
CA VAL A 483 -21.44 22.18 10.33
C VAL A 483 -20.08 21.57 10.70
N LEU A 484 -19.93 21.04 11.92
CA LEU A 484 -18.70 20.38 12.35
C LEU A 484 -18.40 19.17 11.47
N HIS A 485 -19.42 18.37 11.15
CA HIS A 485 -19.30 17.19 10.29
C HIS A 485 -18.81 17.57 8.88
N GLU A 486 -19.45 18.55 8.24
CA GLU A 486 -19.07 19.05 6.92
C GLU A 486 -17.60 19.51 6.88
N ILE A 487 -17.14 20.26 7.89
CA ILE A 487 -15.79 20.80 7.94
C ILE A 487 -14.76 19.70 8.20
N VAL A 488 -15.03 18.79 9.13
CA VAL A 488 -14.14 17.66 9.44
C VAL A 488 -13.97 16.77 8.21
N GLU A 489 -15.06 16.41 7.51
CA GLU A 489 -15.01 15.64 6.26
C GLU A 489 -14.23 16.37 5.17
N LYS A 490 -14.51 17.67 4.95
CA LYS A 490 -13.81 18.51 3.97
C LYS A 490 -12.29 18.50 4.17
N HIS A 491 -11.85 18.50 5.42
CA HIS A 491 -10.42 18.47 5.78
C HIS A 491 -9.89 17.05 6.00
N ARG A 492 -10.58 16.03 5.47
CA ARG A 492 -10.13 14.61 5.50
C ARG A 492 -9.92 14.08 6.92
N GLY A 493 -10.79 14.43 7.83
CA GLY A 493 -10.90 13.87 9.16
C GLY A 493 -12.20 13.11 9.34
N ALA A 494 -12.40 12.54 10.52
CA ALA A 494 -13.62 11.88 10.90
C ALA A 494 -14.02 12.22 12.33
N ILE A 495 -15.30 12.45 12.56
CA ILE A 495 -15.88 12.54 13.91
C ILE A 495 -15.95 11.12 14.50
N VAL A 496 -15.25 10.91 15.60
CA VAL A 496 -15.21 9.64 16.30
C VAL A 496 -16.42 9.48 17.18
N LYS A 497 -16.73 10.53 17.96
CA LYS A 497 -17.87 10.57 18.88
C LYS A 497 -18.26 12.00 19.24
N THR A 498 -19.50 12.16 19.71
CA THR A 498 -19.99 13.37 20.37
C THR A 498 -20.01 13.17 21.89
N ILE A 499 -19.72 14.20 22.65
CA ILE A 499 -19.66 14.20 24.11
C ILE A 499 -20.44 15.44 24.61
N GLY A 500 -21.73 15.31 24.78
CA GLY A 500 -22.60 16.47 25.01
C GLY A 500 -22.66 17.35 23.77
N ASP A 501 -22.18 18.58 23.88
CA ASP A 501 -22.02 19.57 22.82
C ASP A 501 -20.61 19.59 22.21
N ALA A 502 -19.72 18.75 22.71
CA ALA A 502 -18.35 18.56 22.22
C ALA A 502 -18.26 17.45 21.18
N ILE A 503 -17.24 17.51 20.32
CA ILE A 503 -16.84 16.39 19.47
C ILE A 503 -15.40 15.97 19.74
N MET A 504 -15.14 14.70 19.49
CA MET A 504 -13.80 14.18 19.26
C MET A 504 -13.68 13.82 17.78
N ALA A 505 -12.69 14.42 17.09
CA ALA A 505 -12.38 14.09 15.70
C ALA A 505 -10.93 13.59 15.57
N VAL A 506 -10.69 12.78 14.56
CA VAL A 506 -9.38 12.23 14.22
C VAL A 506 -8.97 12.64 12.81
N PHE A 507 -7.67 12.89 12.60
CA PHE A 507 -7.06 13.19 11.32
C PHE A 507 -5.75 12.40 11.21
N THR A 508 -5.42 11.98 10.00
CA THR A 508 -4.14 11.32 9.70
C THR A 508 -2.99 12.32 9.51
N ARG A 509 -3.30 13.59 9.27
CA ARG A 509 -2.32 14.66 9.06
C ARG A 509 -2.62 15.86 9.94
N PRO A 510 -1.64 16.31 10.73
CA PRO A 510 -1.82 17.47 11.59
C PRO A 510 -2.23 18.75 10.85
N GLU A 511 -1.74 18.97 9.62
CA GLU A 511 -2.08 20.13 8.81
C GLU A 511 -3.59 20.20 8.50
N ASN A 512 -4.20 19.04 8.23
CA ASN A 512 -5.63 18.95 7.97
C ASN A 512 -6.45 19.30 9.21
N ALA A 513 -6.02 18.84 10.38
CA ALA A 513 -6.66 19.17 11.66
C ALA A 513 -6.56 20.67 11.98
N LEU A 514 -5.42 21.32 11.71
CA LEU A 514 -5.25 22.75 11.91
C LEU A 514 -6.10 23.57 10.95
N ARG A 515 -6.19 23.18 9.68
CA ARG A 515 -7.09 23.83 8.69
C ARG A 515 -8.56 23.64 9.07
N ALA A 516 -8.93 22.46 9.57
CA ALA A 516 -10.26 22.23 10.10
C ALA A 516 -10.55 23.15 11.29
N ALA A 517 -9.63 23.25 12.25
CA ALA A 517 -9.77 24.11 13.42
C ALA A 517 -9.97 25.59 13.06
N ASP A 518 -9.20 26.10 12.08
CA ASP A 518 -9.37 27.46 11.53
C ASP A 518 -10.75 27.67 10.91
N GLU A 519 -11.21 26.73 10.08
CA GLU A 519 -12.51 26.83 9.40
C GLU A 519 -13.67 26.67 10.39
N LEU A 520 -13.51 25.80 11.41
CA LEU A 520 -14.51 25.63 12.48
C LEU A 520 -14.80 26.95 13.21
N HIS A 521 -13.76 27.72 13.58
CA HIS A 521 -13.98 29.04 14.18
C HIS A 521 -14.69 30.00 13.23
N LYS A 522 -14.27 30.10 11.97
CA LYS A 522 -14.86 30.99 10.97
C LYS A 522 -16.34 30.70 10.71
N ARG A 523 -16.67 29.43 10.52
CA ARG A 523 -18.03 29.01 10.12
C ARG A 523 -19.00 29.01 11.28
N THR A 524 -18.56 28.65 12.49
CA THR A 524 -19.41 28.68 13.67
C THR A 524 -19.82 30.10 14.01
N ASP A 525 -18.90 31.06 13.98
CA ASP A 525 -19.20 32.46 14.22
C ASP A 525 -20.18 33.04 13.16
N ALA A 526 -19.98 32.74 11.90
CA ALA A 526 -20.83 33.18 10.81
C ALA A 526 -22.26 32.63 10.95
N TYR A 527 -22.34 31.31 11.18
CA TYR A 527 -23.61 30.60 11.31
C TYR A 527 -24.47 31.14 12.46
N VAL A 528 -23.86 31.34 13.63
CA VAL A 528 -24.60 31.83 14.82
C VAL A 528 -25.13 33.24 14.62
N ARG A 529 -24.38 34.09 13.94
CA ARG A 529 -24.84 35.45 13.56
C ARG A 529 -26.00 35.41 12.58
N GLU A 530 -25.97 34.52 11.58
CA GLU A 530 -27.05 34.33 10.60
C GLU A 530 -28.36 33.87 11.27
N GLN A 531 -28.26 33.10 12.34
CA GLN A 531 -29.43 32.65 13.13
C GLN A 531 -29.98 33.75 14.09
N GLY A 532 -29.42 34.95 14.05
CA GLY A 532 -29.91 36.10 14.83
C GLY A 532 -29.46 36.12 16.29
N HIS A 533 -28.52 35.28 16.68
CA HIS A 533 -27.92 35.28 18.02
C HIS A 533 -26.84 36.35 18.09
N LYS A 534 -27.07 37.40 18.87
CA LYS A 534 -26.14 38.56 19.01
C LYS A 534 -24.84 38.17 19.73
N GLU A 535 -24.87 37.16 20.56
CA GLU A 535 -23.69 36.60 21.22
C GLU A 535 -23.29 35.35 20.47
N GLY A 536 -22.17 35.40 19.75
CA GLY A 536 -21.65 34.25 18.98
C GLY A 536 -21.41 33.02 19.87
N VAL A 537 -21.56 31.83 19.32
CA VAL A 537 -21.09 30.62 19.97
C VAL A 537 -19.58 30.55 19.79
N GLN A 538 -18.84 30.65 20.88
CA GLN A 538 -17.39 30.47 20.85
C GLN A 538 -17.04 29.00 21.07
N LEU A 539 -16.16 28.49 20.22
CA LEU A 539 -15.60 27.15 20.36
C LEU A 539 -14.30 27.19 21.16
N LYS A 540 -14.15 26.22 22.02
CA LYS A 540 -12.86 25.77 22.57
C LYS A 540 -12.32 24.69 21.66
N ILE A 541 -11.10 24.82 21.18
CA ILE A 541 -10.48 23.82 20.32
C ILE A 541 -9.09 23.45 20.86
N GLY A 542 -8.86 22.14 21.02
CA GLY A 542 -7.57 21.61 21.45
C GLY A 542 -7.14 20.44 20.58
N LEU A 543 -5.84 20.44 20.22
CA LEU A 543 -5.24 19.43 19.33
C LEU A 543 -3.95 18.85 19.93
N HIS A 544 -3.78 17.55 19.70
CA HIS A 544 -2.51 16.88 19.95
C HIS A 544 -2.32 15.76 18.91
N ALA A 545 -1.07 15.49 18.54
CA ALA A 545 -0.69 14.42 17.61
C ALA A 545 0.29 13.45 18.26
N GLY A 546 0.07 12.17 18.01
CA GLY A 546 0.93 11.09 18.50
C GLY A 546 0.29 9.71 18.32
N PRO A 547 0.97 8.67 18.84
CA PRO A 547 0.47 7.31 18.76
C PRO A 547 -0.73 7.09 19.69
N CYS A 548 -1.65 6.24 19.25
CA CYS A 548 -2.81 5.80 20.04
C CYS A 548 -3.15 4.34 19.72
N ILE A 549 -4.21 3.82 20.30
CA ILE A 549 -4.78 2.52 19.97
C ILE A 549 -6.22 2.70 19.50
N ALA A 550 -6.58 1.94 18.46
CA ALA A 550 -7.96 1.80 18.03
C ALA A 550 -8.58 0.59 18.71
N VAL A 551 -9.82 0.74 19.19
CA VAL A 551 -10.61 -0.29 19.87
C VAL A 551 -12.06 -0.18 19.43
N THR A 552 -12.86 -1.20 19.74
CA THR A 552 -14.31 -1.11 19.62
C THR A 552 -14.93 -0.78 20.98
N LEU A 553 -15.68 0.30 21.04
CA LEU A 553 -16.49 0.70 22.21
C LEU A 553 -17.90 1.06 21.76
N ASN A 554 -18.90 0.50 22.44
CA ASN A 554 -20.33 0.72 22.11
C ASN A 554 -20.63 0.47 20.62
N GLU A 555 -20.13 -0.65 20.08
CA GLU A 555 -20.30 -1.05 18.67
C GLU A 555 -19.74 -0.06 17.64
N LYS A 556 -18.82 0.81 18.05
CA LYS A 556 -18.16 1.80 17.18
C LYS A 556 -16.66 1.77 17.39
N LEU A 557 -15.93 2.06 16.33
CA LEU A 557 -14.49 2.22 16.40
C LEU A 557 -14.14 3.53 17.13
N ASP A 558 -13.35 3.43 18.19
CA ASP A 558 -12.91 4.53 19.06
C ASP A 558 -11.39 4.51 19.25
N TYR A 559 -10.83 5.59 19.76
CA TYR A 559 -9.39 5.72 20.00
C TYR A 559 -9.11 5.95 21.47
N PHE A 560 -8.04 5.34 21.97
CA PHE A 560 -7.57 5.43 23.35
C PHE A 560 -6.06 5.65 23.44
N GLY A 561 -5.62 6.20 24.54
CA GLY A 561 -4.21 6.39 24.85
C GLY A 561 -3.88 7.76 25.41
N THR A 562 -2.59 7.96 25.68
CA THR A 562 -2.07 9.23 26.20
C THR A 562 -2.31 10.39 25.26
N THR A 563 -2.24 10.14 23.95
CA THR A 563 -2.51 11.11 22.88
C THR A 563 -3.93 11.66 22.97
N VAL A 564 -4.92 10.78 23.09
CA VAL A 564 -6.33 11.17 23.23
C VAL A 564 -6.56 11.97 24.53
N ASN A 565 -5.99 11.49 25.63
CA ASN A 565 -6.10 12.16 26.92
C ASN A 565 -5.43 13.55 26.92
N LEU A 566 -4.28 13.69 26.26
CA LEU A 566 -3.58 14.97 26.17
C LEU A 566 -4.34 15.96 25.29
N ALA A 567 -4.87 15.53 24.15
CA ALA A 567 -5.72 16.38 23.30
C ALA A 567 -6.93 16.94 24.06
N ALA A 568 -7.65 16.10 24.82
CA ALA A 568 -8.78 16.52 25.63
C ALA A 568 -8.38 17.54 26.72
N ARG A 569 -7.20 17.37 27.31
CA ARG A 569 -6.71 18.30 28.33
C ARG A 569 -6.23 19.62 27.75
N VAL A 570 -5.58 19.58 26.59
CA VAL A 570 -5.20 20.78 25.84
C VAL A 570 -6.45 21.58 25.48
N GLN A 571 -7.54 20.92 25.02
CA GLN A 571 -8.82 21.58 24.79
C GLN A 571 -9.40 22.23 26.05
N GLY A 572 -9.29 21.55 27.21
CA GLY A 572 -9.77 22.08 28.49
C GLY A 572 -9.09 23.36 28.98
N LEU A 573 -7.93 23.72 28.42
CA LEU A 573 -7.21 24.97 28.69
C LEU A 573 -7.67 26.13 27.81
N SER A 574 -8.48 25.87 26.79
CA SER A 574 -9.03 26.90 25.90
C SER A 574 -10.06 27.75 26.64
N GLU A 575 -10.03 29.06 26.40
CA GLU A 575 -11.00 30.02 26.93
C GLU A 575 -12.13 30.29 25.94
N GLY A 576 -11.97 29.85 24.69
CA GLY A 576 -12.91 30.03 23.58
C GLY A 576 -12.43 31.11 22.60
N GLY A 577 -12.68 30.87 21.31
CA GLY A 577 -12.18 31.73 20.24
C GLY A 577 -10.68 31.57 19.94
N ASP A 578 -10.01 30.64 20.62
CA ASP A 578 -8.62 30.29 20.48
C ASP A 578 -8.45 28.82 20.01
N ILE A 579 -7.27 28.50 19.48
CA ILE A 579 -6.87 27.13 19.17
C ILE A 579 -5.66 26.81 20.06
N LEU A 580 -5.70 25.68 20.76
CA LEU A 580 -4.58 25.19 21.54
C LEU A 580 -3.96 23.96 20.89
N THR A 581 -2.63 23.95 20.80
CA THR A 581 -1.86 22.78 20.38
C THR A 581 -0.83 22.43 21.43
N SER A 582 -0.51 21.14 21.60
CA SER A 582 0.68 20.77 22.38
C SER A 582 1.94 21.26 21.69
N GLN A 583 3.00 21.58 22.44
CA GLN A 583 4.26 22.02 21.86
C GLN A 583 4.86 20.92 20.97
N SER A 584 4.82 19.66 21.40
CA SER A 584 5.35 18.54 20.60
C SER A 584 4.69 18.38 19.24
N MET A 585 3.40 18.74 19.10
CA MET A 585 2.73 18.82 17.81
C MET A 585 3.20 20.03 16.99
N ALA A 586 3.38 21.17 17.65
CA ALA A 586 3.79 22.42 17.03
C ALA A 586 5.24 22.40 16.53
N ASP A 587 6.13 21.66 17.20
CA ASP A 587 7.54 21.50 16.82
C ASP A 587 7.74 20.68 15.52
N ARG A 588 6.71 20.00 15.06
CA ARG A 588 6.67 19.42 13.72
C ARG A 588 6.46 20.54 12.71
N THR A 589 7.55 21.03 12.13
CA THR A 589 7.70 22.34 11.43
C THR A 589 6.67 22.69 10.37
N SER A 590 6.14 21.74 9.64
CA SER A 590 5.10 21.97 8.62
C SER A 590 3.70 22.20 9.21
N ASN A 591 3.48 21.81 10.46
CA ASN A 591 2.14 21.79 11.04
C ASN A 591 1.59 23.17 11.40
N CYS A 592 2.47 24.13 11.67
CA CYS A 592 2.07 25.46 12.15
C CYS A 592 1.90 26.49 11.04
N GLU A 593 2.43 26.26 9.84
CA GLU A 593 2.29 27.17 8.70
C GLU A 593 0.82 27.39 8.34
N ALA A 594 0.03 26.33 8.37
CA ALA A 594 -1.40 26.40 8.03
C ALA A 594 -2.20 27.42 8.88
N LEU A 595 -1.86 27.62 10.15
CA LEU A 595 -2.47 28.64 11.00
C LEU A 595 -1.86 30.02 10.77
N ARG A 596 -0.54 30.11 10.60
CA ARG A 596 0.15 31.40 10.34
C ARG A 596 -0.30 32.03 9.04
N GLU A 597 -0.45 31.24 7.98
CA GLU A 597 -0.95 31.69 6.67
C GLU A 597 -2.35 32.31 6.76
N THR A 598 -3.15 31.88 7.74
CA THR A 598 -4.52 32.39 7.95
C THR A 598 -4.62 33.48 9.02
N GLY A 599 -3.46 33.99 9.49
CA GLY A 599 -3.38 35.16 10.37
C GLY A 599 -3.42 34.86 11.88
N TRP A 600 -3.27 33.58 12.28
CA TRP A 600 -3.15 33.23 13.68
C TRP A 600 -1.74 33.52 14.21
N GLN A 601 -1.67 34.01 15.45
CA GLN A 601 -0.43 34.26 16.19
C GLN A 601 -0.35 33.31 17.36
N SER A 602 0.84 32.75 17.63
CA SER A 602 1.03 31.78 18.72
C SER A 602 1.79 32.38 19.90
N GLN A 603 1.38 32.00 21.10
CA GLN A 603 2.09 32.26 22.35
C GLN A 603 2.33 30.92 23.06
N LEU A 604 3.59 30.68 23.50
CA LEU A 604 3.93 29.53 24.32
C LEU A 604 3.49 29.74 25.76
N GLU A 605 2.74 28.82 26.29
CA GLU A 605 2.27 28.79 27.68
C GLU A 605 2.67 27.49 28.36
N HIS A 606 2.94 27.56 29.67
CA HIS A 606 3.15 26.38 30.52
C HIS A 606 1.94 26.24 31.45
N ALA A 607 1.02 25.36 31.06
CA ALA A 607 -0.23 25.22 31.77
C ALA A 607 -0.32 23.89 32.54
N TYR A 608 -0.87 23.96 33.74
CA TYR A 608 -1.16 22.76 34.55
C TYR A 608 -2.42 22.06 34.01
N ALA A 609 -2.23 21.04 33.20
CA ALA A 609 -3.32 20.19 32.76
C ALA A 609 -3.66 19.16 33.85
N LYS A 610 -4.94 19.02 34.20
CA LYS A 610 -5.42 18.11 35.28
C LYS A 610 -4.88 16.69 35.09
N GLY A 611 -4.07 16.23 36.08
CA GLY A 611 -3.50 14.87 36.10
C GLY A 611 -2.09 14.73 35.46
N PHE A 612 -1.43 15.83 35.08
CA PHE A 612 0.01 15.88 34.86
C PHE A 612 0.71 16.43 36.11
N LYS A 613 1.88 15.83 36.46
CA LYS A 613 2.67 16.31 37.60
C LYS A 613 3.35 17.64 37.32
N ASP A 614 3.75 17.83 36.06
CA ASP A 614 4.46 19.02 35.57
C ASP A 614 3.60 19.81 34.59
N PRO A 615 3.78 21.13 34.48
CA PRO A 615 3.07 21.95 33.50
C PRO A 615 3.42 21.51 32.09
N ALA A 616 2.39 21.22 31.30
CA ALA A 616 2.56 20.84 29.89
C ALA A 616 2.77 22.10 29.05
N PRO A 617 3.80 22.15 28.18
CA PRO A 617 3.97 23.24 27.26
C PRO A 617 2.94 23.16 26.14
N VAL A 618 2.15 24.25 25.96
CA VAL A 618 1.13 24.39 24.95
C VAL A 618 1.31 25.69 24.18
N LEU A 619 0.91 25.70 22.93
CA LEU A 619 0.84 26.92 22.12
C LEU A 619 -0.62 27.34 22.01
N ARG A 620 -0.91 28.54 22.51
CA ARG A 620 -2.19 29.20 22.31
C ARG A 620 -2.12 30.03 21.05
N TRP A 621 -3.02 29.76 20.13
CA TRP A 621 -3.18 30.50 18.89
C TRP A 621 -4.39 31.42 19.01
N THR A 622 -4.18 32.70 18.73
CA THR A 622 -5.22 33.74 18.75
C THR A 622 -5.19 34.54 17.46
N ARG A 623 -6.31 35.11 17.10
CA ARG A 623 -6.39 36.09 16.05
C ARG A 623 -6.49 37.49 16.66
N PRO A 624 -5.73 38.49 16.15
CA PRO A 624 -5.83 39.89 16.58
C PRO A 624 -7.19 40.53 16.28
#